data_e447b834882c159c9c9d256cbb127fa5
#
_entry.id   e447b834882c159c9c9d256cbb127fa5
#
_cell.length_a   1.000
_cell.length_b   1.000
_cell.length_c   1.000
_cell.angle_alpha   90.00
_cell.angle_beta   90.00
_cell.angle_gamma   90.00
#
_symmetry.space_group_name_H-M   'P 1'
#
loop_
_entity.id
_entity.type
_entity.pdbx_description
1 polymer ?
#
loop_
_entity_poly.entity_id
_entity_poly.type
_entity_poly.pdbx_seq_one_letter_code
_entity_poly.pdbx_strand_id
1 'polypeptide(L)'
;KREIYDHYGHEGLSNTGFRGFDGFEDVFSHFSDIFEEAFGFGSTRGRSRSHARSGVDLRYDLKISFIDAAFGLTTTIDVEKLASCRDCQGTGAAPGTTLETCRACQGRGQVIQSSGFFTISSTCPHCGGGGKFISQPCNRCHGQGKEKIKKNVQLKIPAGVETGSRLRLRGEGEAGDHGGPSGDLYVFLNVEEHDFFVRSGDDVICQIPISFTQAALGATLEVPTLEEKEKLKIPKGTQTGNKFRLKGKGIPHLRGYGRGDQIIEIFVQTPVNLNKKQEELLKEFEKIAQTSRTS
;
A
#
# COMPACT_ATOMS: atom_id res chain seq x y z
N LYS A 1 -3.35 -9.82 -39.81
CA LYS A 1 -2.54 -8.57 -39.90
C LYS A 1 -1.04 -8.84 -39.71
N ARG A 2 -0.61 -9.65 -38.72
CA ARG A 2 0.80 -10.03 -38.54
C ARG A 2 1.32 -10.85 -39.72
N GLU A 3 0.57 -11.87 -40.17
CA GLU A 3 0.96 -12.72 -41.30
C GLU A 3 1.13 -11.97 -42.63
N ILE A 4 0.33 -10.93 -42.86
CA ILE A 4 0.42 -10.10 -44.06
C ILE A 4 1.65 -9.16 -43.97
N TYR A 5 1.97 -8.68 -42.78
CA TYR A 5 3.15 -7.84 -42.58
C TYR A 5 4.46 -8.64 -42.70
N ASP A 6 4.47 -9.86 -42.19
CA ASP A 6 5.64 -10.75 -42.24
C ASP A 6 5.95 -11.25 -43.67
N HIS A 7 4.94 -11.29 -44.55
CA HIS A 7 5.13 -11.74 -45.95
C HIS A 7 5.32 -10.61 -46.96
N TYR A 8 4.76 -9.44 -46.73
CA TYR A 8 4.68 -8.37 -47.76
C TYR A 8 5.19 -7.00 -47.29
N GLY A 9 5.71 -6.88 -46.07
CA GLY A 9 6.24 -5.64 -45.54
C GLY A 9 5.27 -4.46 -45.57
N HIS A 10 5.80 -3.27 -45.61
CA HIS A 10 5.00 -2.02 -45.69
C HIS A 10 4.16 -1.89 -46.97
N GLU A 11 4.58 -2.47 -48.08
CA GLU A 11 3.83 -2.39 -49.34
C GLU A 11 2.57 -3.24 -49.34
N GLY A 12 2.51 -4.33 -48.59
CA GLY A 12 1.32 -5.17 -48.45
C GLY A 12 0.15 -4.53 -47.70
N LEU A 13 0.44 -3.53 -46.90
CA LEU A 13 -0.58 -2.77 -46.16
C LEU A 13 -1.19 -1.63 -46.94
N SER A 14 -0.49 -1.09 -47.94
CA SER A 14 -0.98 0.01 -48.79
C SER A 14 -2.06 -0.44 -49.78
N ASN A 15 -2.08 -1.71 -50.17
CA ASN A 15 -3.00 -2.26 -51.14
C ASN A 15 -4.34 -2.78 -50.54
N THR A 16 -4.48 -2.76 -49.22
CA THR A 16 -5.72 -3.16 -48.52
C THR A 16 -6.55 -1.97 -48.01
N GLY A 17 -6.45 -0.79 -48.66
CA GLY A 17 -7.33 0.35 -48.40
C GLY A 17 -6.97 1.17 -47.16
N PHE A 18 -5.81 0.94 -46.54
CA PHE A 18 -5.27 1.81 -45.47
C PHE A 18 -4.39 2.90 -46.10
N ARG A 19 -5.01 4.01 -46.52
CA ARG A 19 -4.28 5.25 -46.83
C ARG A 19 -3.66 5.78 -45.53
N GLY A 20 -2.38 6.05 -45.58
CA GLY A 20 -1.62 6.62 -44.48
C GLY A 20 -2.25 7.96 -44.03
N PHE A 21 -2.01 8.23 -42.76
CA PHE A 21 -2.43 9.44 -42.04
C PHE A 21 -1.79 10.69 -42.67
N ASP A 22 -2.43 11.25 -43.71
CA ASP A 22 -2.28 12.64 -44.12
C ASP A 22 -3.62 13.34 -43.89
N GLY A 23 -3.69 14.17 -42.88
CA GLY A 23 -4.83 15.01 -42.60
C GLY A 23 -5.48 14.79 -41.23
N PHE A 24 -4.90 15.44 -40.21
CA PHE A 24 -5.51 15.55 -38.88
C PHE A 24 -6.86 16.29 -38.92
N GLU A 25 -7.22 16.96 -40.02
CA GLU A 25 -8.45 17.72 -40.14
C GLU A 25 -9.67 16.87 -40.57
N ASP A 26 -9.49 15.81 -41.39
CA ASP A 26 -10.60 14.98 -41.84
C ASP A 26 -11.13 13.98 -40.80
N VAL A 27 -10.27 13.58 -39.85
CA VAL A 27 -10.71 12.67 -38.75
C VAL A 27 -11.56 13.43 -37.74
N PHE A 28 -11.34 14.71 -37.54
CA PHE A 28 -12.14 15.53 -36.62
C PHE A 28 -13.52 15.84 -37.18
N SER A 29 -13.71 15.98 -38.51
CA SER A 29 -15.01 16.25 -39.10
C SER A 29 -15.94 15.03 -39.02
N HIS A 30 -15.42 13.83 -39.29
CA HIS A 30 -16.23 12.60 -39.17
C HIS A 30 -16.44 12.14 -37.71
N PHE A 31 -15.56 12.54 -36.79
CA PHE A 31 -15.78 12.31 -35.36
C PHE A 31 -16.80 13.26 -34.75
N SER A 32 -16.91 14.50 -35.31
CA SER A 32 -17.90 15.46 -34.90
C SER A 32 -19.30 14.97 -35.24
N ASP A 33 -19.52 14.44 -36.44
CA ASP A 33 -20.83 13.97 -36.89
C ASP A 33 -21.30 12.70 -36.14
N ILE A 34 -20.38 11.78 -35.82
CA ILE A 34 -20.72 10.60 -35.02
C ILE A 34 -20.90 10.98 -33.54
N PHE A 35 -20.18 12.00 -33.06
CA PHE A 35 -20.32 12.49 -31.68
C PHE A 35 -21.60 13.29 -31.46
N GLU A 36 -22.07 14.04 -32.49
CA GLU A 36 -23.37 14.69 -32.44
C GLU A 36 -24.53 13.71 -32.53
N GLU A 37 -24.43 12.63 -33.29
CA GLU A 37 -25.49 11.64 -33.44
C GLU A 37 -25.55 10.62 -32.28
N ALA A 38 -24.41 10.27 -31.69
CA ALA A 38 -24.31 9.35 -30.53
C ALA A 38 -24.48 10.07 -29.17
N PHE A 39 -24.17 11.35 -29.11
CA PHE A 39 -24.37 12.22 -27.93
C PHE A 39 -25.41 13.30 -28.17
N GLY A 40 -26.31 13.03 -29.12
CA GLY A 40 -27.39 13.85 -29.60
C GLY A 40 -28.02 14.73 -28.57
N PHE A 41 -28.11 15.94 -28.92
CA PHE A 41 -29.01 16.98 -28.43
C PHE A 41 -30.47 16.46 -28.28
N GLY A 42 -30.64 15.62 -27.26
CA GLY A 42 -31.92 15.02 -26.89
C GLY A 42 -32.17 15.17 -25.41
N SER A 43 -32.89 16.20 -25.04
CA SER A 43 -33.45 16.48 -23.71
C SER A 43 -32.44 16.88 -22.63
N THR A 44 -32.18 18.16 -22.58
CA THR A 44 -31.87 18.92 -21.37
C THR A 44 -32.96 18.76 -20.30
N ARG A 45 -33.16 17.56 -19.79
CA ARG A 45 -33.62 17.44 -18.40
C ARG A 45 -32.42 17.79 -17.55
N GLY A 46 -32.40 19.00 -17.03
CA GLY A 46 -31.39 19.50 -16.12
C GLY A 46 -31.17 18.51 -14.97
N ARG A 47 -30.25 17.57 -15.15
CA ARG A 47 -29.61 16.92 -14.02
C ARG A 47 -28.87 18.04 -13.32
N SER A 48 -29.48 18.57 -12.28
CA SER A 48 -28.82 19.38 -11.29
C SER A 48 -27.54 18.62 -10.96
N ARG A 49 -26.38 19.06 -11.50
CA ARG A 49 -25.09 18.56 -11.12
C ARG A 49 -25.00 18.85 -9.63
N SER A 50 -25.26 17.84 -8.81
CA SER A 50 -25.01 17.96 -7.39
C SER A 50 -23.55 18.37 -7.26
N HIS A 51 -23.28 19.51 -6.65
CA HIS A 51 -21.90 19.96 -6.34
C HIS A 51 -21.26 19.11 -5.24
N ALA A 52 -21.77 17.91 -5.02
CA ALA A 52 -21.24 16.94 -4.10
C ALA A 52 -19.84 16.53 -4.55
N ARG A 53 -18.85 16.77 -3.69
CA ARG A 53 -17.45 16.40 -3.91
C ARG A 53 -17.07 15.31 -2.93
N SER A 54 -16.35 14.30 -3.41
CA SER A 54 -15.78 13.29 -2.53
C SER A 54 -14.79 13.93 -1.56
N GLY A 55 -14.74 13.41 -0.35
CA GLY A 55 -13.74 13.76 0.64
C GLY A 55 -12.32 13.36 0.22
N VAL A 56 -11.35 13.96 0.88
CA VAL A 56 -9.94 13.68 0.63
C VAL A 56 -9.57 12.32 1.22
N ASP A 57 -8.75 11.57 0.50
CA ASP A 57 -8.15 10.34 1.00
C ASP A 57 -7.07 10.67 2.03
N LEU A 58 -6.98 9.86 3.07
CA LEU A 58 -6.00 10.01 4.14
C LEU A 58 -4.90 8.95 4.01
N ARG A 59 -3.70 9.33 4.42
CA ARG A 59 -2.55 8.44 4.56
C ARG A 59 -2.19 8.27 6.03
N TYR A 60 -1.94 7.04 6.42
CA TYR A 60 -1.45 6.68 7.74
C TYR A 60 -0.27 5.72 7.61
N ASP A 61 0.89 6.07 8.18
CA ASP A 61 2.06 5.20 8.18
C ASP A 61 2.11 4.47 9.53
N LEU A 62 1.96 3.15 9.48
CA LEU A 62 1.92 2.27 10.65
C LEU A 62 3.18 1.42 10.73
N LYS A 63 3.92 1.52 11.83
CA LYS A 63 5.03 0.64 12.15
C LYS A 63 4.50 -0.60 12.87
N ILE A 64 4.96 -1.78 12.46
CA ILE A 64 4.62 -3.06 13.07
C ILE A 64 5.90 -3.88 13.26
N SER A 65 5.90 -4.75 14.27
CA SER A 65 7.03 -5.64 14.48
C SER A 65 7.16 -6.70 13.37
N PHE A 66 8.34 -7.28 13.23
CA PHE A 66 8.60 -8.37 12.30
C PHE A 66 7.67 -9.57 12.55
N ILE A 67 7.44 -9.91 13.80
CA ILE A 67 6.59 -11.04 14.21
C ILE A 67 5.12 -10.75 13.87
N ASP A 68 4.64 -9.53 14.13
CA ASP A 68 3.28 -9.13 13.77
C ASP A 68 3.07 -9.14 12.25
N ALA A 69 4.07 -8.74 11.49
CA ALA A 69 4.02 -8.81 10.02
C ALA A 69 4.00 -10.25 9.52
N ALA A 70 4.71 -11.17 10.19
CA ALA A 70 4.73 -12.58 9.83
C ALA A 70 3.39 -13.26 10.10
N PHE A 71 2.77 -13.04 11.27
CA PHE A 71 1.57 -13.78 11.69
C PHE A 71 0.27 -13.01 11.50
N GLY A 72 0.35 -11.73 11.19
CA GLY A 72 -0.79 -10.85 11.14
C GLY A 72 -1.17 -10.30 12.52
N LEU A 73 -1.84 -9.17 12.51
CA LEU A 73 -2.20 -8.43 13.71
C LEU A 73 -3.58 -7.81 13.54
N THR A 74 -4.37 -7.81 14.61
CA THR A 74 -5.55 -6.96 14.70
C THR A 74 -5.26 -5.85 15.70
N THR A 75 -5.24 -4.62 15.24
CA THR A 75 -4.91 -3.44 16.04
C THR A 75 -5.91 -2.33 15.81
N THR A 76 -5.88 -1.32 16.67
CA THR A 76 -6.69 -0.11 16.54
C THR A 76 -5.77 1.08 16.36
N ILE A 77 -6.06 1.91 15.39
CA ILE A 77 -5.34 3.14 15.12
C ILE A 77 -6.21 4.36 15.37
N ASP A 78 -5.61 5.43 15.85
CA ASP A 78 -6.28 6.71 16.06
C ASP A 78 -6.08 7.59 14.84
N VAL A 79 -7.16 7.94 14.17
CA VAL A 79 -7.15 8.78 12.98
C VAL A 79 -7.82 10.10 13.26
N GLU A 80 -7.11 11.20 13.08
CA GLU A 80 -7.70 12.53 13.08
C GLU A 80 -8.21 12.85 11.68
N LYS A 81 -9.48 13.18 11.56
CA LYS A 81 -10.12 13.50 10.29
C LYS A 81 -11.22 14.53 10.41
N LEU A 82 -11.51 15.17 9.29
CA LEU A 82 -12.72 15.98 9.15
C LEU A 82 -13.91 15.06 8.87
N ALA A 83 -14.84 15.00 9.80
CA ALA A 83 -16.10 14.28 9.66
C ALA A 83 -17.24 15.25 9.42
N SER A 84 -18.37 14.75 8.88
CA SER A 84 -19.58 15.56 8.79
C SER A 84 -20.03 16.03 10.16
N CYS A 85 -20.30 17.30 10.28
CA CYS A 85 -20.77 17.89 11.53
C CYS A 85 -22.05 17.17 12.01
N ARG A 86 -22.06 16.76 13.27
CA ARG A 86 -23.17 16.00 13.85
C ARG A 86 -24.48 16.80 13.93
N ASP A 87 -24.38 18.11 14.13
CA ASP A 87 -25.54 18.98 14.32
C ASP A 87 -26.23 19.30 13.00
N CYS A 88 -25.47 19.60 11.95
CA CYS A 88 -26.01 19.97 10.64
C CYS A 88 -25.88 18.87 9.57
N GLN A 89 -25.33 17.73 9.90
CA GLN A 89 -25.15 16.58 8.99
C GLN A 89 -24.48 16.94 7.66
N GLY A 90 -23.51 17.85 7.70
CA GLY A 90 -22.75 18.27 6.53
C GLY A 90 -23.33 19.45 5.75
N THR A 91 -24.52 19.96 6.10
CA THR A 91 -25.15 21.08 5.38
C THR A 91 -24.49 22.44 5.68
N GLY A 92 -23.88 22.59 6.84
CA GLY A 92 -23.34 23.87 7.33
C GLY A 92 -24.41 24.81 7.87
N ALA A 93 -25.70 24.54 7.67
CA ALA A 93 -26.80 25.37 8.17
C ALA A 93 -27.21 24.98 9.59
N ALA A 94 -27.73 25.93 10.35
CA ALA A 94 -28.24 25.66 11.68
C ALA A 94 -29.41 24.66 11.62
N PRO A 95 -29.56 23.74 12.61
CA PRO A 95 -30.68 22.81 12.66
C PRO A 95 -32.03 23.52 12.52
N GLY A 96 -32.90 23.01 11.64
CA GLY A 96 -34.20 23.60 11.36
C GLY A 96 -34.22 24.72 10.33
N THR A 97 -33.04 25.11 9.82
CA THR A 97 -32.93 26.08 8.69
C THR A 97 -32.69 25.37 7.39
N THR A 98 -33.28 25.88 6.31
CA THR A 98 -33.09 25.35 4.96
C THR A 98 -32.03 26.14 4.21
N LEU A 99 -31.30 25.44 3.33
CA LEU A 99 -30.37 26.10 2.40
C LEU A 99 -31.18 26.87 1.34
N GLU A 100 -30.97 28.17 1.26
CA GLU A 100 -31.62 29.01 0.27
C GLU A 100 -30.86 28.97 -1.07
N THR A 101 -31.59 29.03 -2.18
CA THR A 101 -30.96 29.16 -3.51
C THR A 101 -30.24 30.49 -3.60
N CYS A 102 -28.99 30.50 -3.98
CA CYS A 102 -28.21 31.73 -4.14
C CYS A 102 -28.84 32.63 -5.24
N ARG A 103 -29.29 33.81 -4.83
CA ARG A 103 -29.95 34.75 -5.76
C ARG A 103 -29.03 35.29 -6.83
N ALA A 104 -27.71 35.42 -6.53
CA ALA A 104 -26.74 35.97 -7.48
C ALA A 104 -26.46 35.02 -8.64
N CYS A 105 -26.45 33.71 -8.44
CA CYS A 105 -26.21 32.73 -9.49
C CYS A 105 -27.42 31.84 -9.80
N GLN A 106 -28.54 32.06 -9.14
CA GLN A 106 -29.79 31.30 -9.31
C GLN A 106 -29.56 29.77 -9.18
N GLY A 107 -28.70 29.37 -8.24
CA GLY A 107 -28.36 27.97 -7.97
C GLY A 107 -27.25 27.38 -8.85
N ARG A 108 -26.77 28.12 -9.86
CA ARG A 108 -25.74 27.60 -10.80
C ARG A 108 -24.35 27.51 -10.23
N GLY A 109 -24.06 28.18 -9.12
CA GLY A 109 -22.71 28.23 -8.51
C GLY A 109 -21.70 29.06 -9.29
N GLN A 110 -22.06 29.52 -10.49
CA GLN A 110 -21.20 30.31 -11.36
C GLN A 110 -21.95 31.53 -11.86
N VAL A 111 -21.25 32.64 -12.06
CA VAL A 111 -21.76 33.88 -12.65
C VAL A 111 -21.15 33.97 -14.04
N ILE A 112 -22.02 34.15 -15.02
CA ILE A 112 -21.62 34.30 -16.43
C ILE A 112 -21.62 35.78 -16.76
N GLN A 113 -20.48 36.32 -17.15
CA GLN A 113 -20.32 37.68 -17.66
C GLN A 113 -20.04 37.59 -19.15
N SER A 114 -20.95 38.16 -19.95
CA SER A 114 -20.77 38.30 -21.40
C SER A 114 -20.26 39.73 -21.70
N SER A 115 -19.10 39.80 -22.33
CA SER A 115 -18.54 41.04 -22.84
C SER A 115 -18.28 40.87 -24.34
N GLY A 116 -19.23 41.38 -25.16
CA GLY A 116 -19.16 41.21 -26.60
C GLY A 116 -19.23 39.75 -27.06
N PHE A 117 -18.20 39.28 -27.75
CA PHE A 117 -18.10 37.89 -28.24
C PHE A 117 -17.56 36.90 -27.24
N PHE A 118 -17.11 37.35 -26.06
CA PHE A 118 -16.52 36.47 -25.05
C PHE A 118 -17.46 36.28 -23.86
N THR A 119 -17.64 35.02 -23.48
CA THR A 119 -18.41 34.65 -22.29
C THR A 119 -17.43 34.08 -21.25
N ILE A 120 -17.27 34.76 -20.12
CA ILE A 120 -16.43 34.34 -19.03
C ILE A 120 -17.32 33.79 -17.91
N SER A 121 -17.11 32.56 -17.54
CA SER A 121 -17.74 31.92 -16.37
C SER A 121 -16.82 32.02 -15.18
N SER A 122 -17.25 32.66 -14.11
CA SER A 122 -16.50 32.76 -12.86
C SER A 122 -17.28 32.13 -11.71
N THR A 123 -16.55 31.62 -10.69
CA THR A 123 -17.18 31.11 -9.46
C THR A 123 -18.00 32.24 -8.80
N CYS A 124 -19.23 31.94 -8.43
CA CYS A 124 -20.11 32.93 -7.79
C CYS A 124 -19.52 33.39 -6.44
N PRO A 125 -19.19 34.68 -6.26
CA PRO A 125 -18.58 35.18 -5.04
C PRO A 125 -19.50 35.11 -3.81
N HIS A 126 -20.83 35.12 -4.03
CA HIS A 126 -21.80 35.07 -2.92
C HIS A 126 -21.97 33.68 -2.30
N CYS A 127 -21.86 32.60 -3.07
CA CYS A 127 -22.04 31.24 -2.57
C CYS A 127 -20.76 30.39 -2.69
N GLY A 128 -19.63 30.96 -3.11
CA GLY A 128 -18.36 30.24 -3.26
C GLY A 128 -18.42 29.03 -4.18
N GLY A 129 -19.36 29.00 -5.14
CA GLY A 129 -19.58 27.86 -6.05
C GLY A 129 -20.64 26.86 -5.60
N GLY A 130 -21.14 26.94 -4.36
CA GLY A 130 -22.12 26.01 -3.81
C GLY A 130 -23.53 26.12 -4.36
N GLY A 131 -23.86 27.20 -5.08
CA GLY A 131 -25.20 27.45 -5.63
C GLY A 131 -26.27 27.72 -4.55
N LYS A 132 -25.97 27.50 -3.29
CA LYS A 132 -26.86 27.71 -2.15
C LYS A 132 -26.24 28.67 -1.17
N PHE A 133 -27.08 29.38 -0.43
CA PHE A 133 -26.70 30.34 0.60
C PHE A 133 -27.15 29.83 1.99
N ILE A 134 -26.31 29.97 2.97
CA ILE A 134 -26.61 29.62 4.35
C ILE A 134 -27.00 30.91 5.07
N SER A 135 -28.30 31.08 5.36
CA SER A 135 -28.81 32.26 6.08
C SER A 135 -28.42 32.24 7.57
N GLN A 136 -28.40 31.06 8.15
CA GLN A 136 -27.97 30.85 9.55
C GLN A 136 -26.93 29.75 9.61
N PRO A 137 -25.64 30.06 9.83
CA PRO A 137 -24.60 29.05 9.93
C PRO A 137 -24.77 28.20 11.20
N CYS A 138 -24.44 26.92 11.09
CA CYS A 138 -24.42 26.01 12.23
C CYS A 138 -23.43 26.49 13.28
N ASN A 139 -23.85 26.59 14.52
CA ASN A 139 -23.01 27.07 15.62
C ASN A 139 -21.79 26.20 15.90
N ARG A 140 -21.87 24.89 15.59
CA ARG A 140 -20.79 23.94 15.84
C ARG A 140 -19.69 23.99 14.79
N CYS A 141 -20.04 24.00 13.53
CA CYS A 141 -19.06 23.98 12.43
C CYS A 141 -18.89 25.35 11.75
N HIS A 142 -19.59 26.39 12.21
CA HIS A 142 -19.53 27.76 11.69
C HIS A 142 -19.72 27.84 10.16
N GLY A 143 -20.65 27.03 9.64
CA GLY A 143 -20.96 26.99 8.21
C GLY A 143 -20.14 26.01 7.38
N GLN A 144 -19.08 25.42 7.93
CA GLN A 144 -18.18 24.49 7.20
C GLN A 144 -18.81 23.14 6.88
N GLY A 145 -19.83 22.73 7.62
CA GLY A 145 -20.44 21.39 7.48
C GLY A 145 -19.59 20.23 8.01
N LYS A 146 -18.36 20.48 8.43
CA LYS A 146 -17.39 19.49 8.91
C LYS A 146 -16.87 19.85 10.30
N GLU A 147 -16.48 18.82 11.05
CA GLU A 147 -15.81 18.98 12.35
C GLU A 147 -14.60 18.03 12.44
N LYS A 148 -13.55 18.48 13.12
CA LYS A 148 -12.36 17.66 13.35
C LYS A 148 -12.67 16.68 14.49
N ILE A 149 -12.52 15.39 14.20
CA ILE A 149 -12.70 14.31 15.18
C ILE A 149 -11.47 13.41 15.23
N LYS A 150 -11.29 12.75 16.38
CA LYS A 150 -10.43 11.57 16.52
C LYS A 150 -11.33 10.34 16.45
N LYS A 151 -11.02 9.44 15.55
CA LYS A 151 -11.76 8.18 15.37
C LYS A 151 -10.82 7.00 15.53
N ASN A 152 -11.22 6.06 16.38
CA ASN A 152 -10.53 4.79 16.53
C ASN A 152 -11.01 3.86 15.43
N VAL A 153 -10.08 3.39 14.60
CA VAL A 153 -10.35 2.52 13.46
C VAL A 153 -9.68 1.18 13.70
N GLN A 154 -10.46 0.11 13.74
CA GLN A 154 -9.94 -1.24 13.85
C GLN A 154 -9.36 -1.69 12.52
N LEU A 155 -8.13 -2.18 12.55
CA LEU A 155 -7.37 -2.62 11.39
C LEU A 155 -6.99 -4.09 11.55
N LYS A 156 -7.33 -4.90 10.56
CA LYS A 156 -6.89 -6.30 10.48
C LYS A 156 -5.80 -6.42 9.43
N ILE A 157 -4.58 -6.68 9.88
CA ILE A 157 -3.39 -6.87 9.04
C ILE A 157 -3.27 -8.37 8.78
N PRO A 158 -3.27 -8.82 7.52
CA PRO A 158 -3.08 -10.23 7.19
C PRO A 158 -1.65 -10.69 7.49
N ALA A 159 -1.46 -12.00 7.68
CA ALA A 159 -0.15 -12.60 7.81
C ALA A 159 0.66 -12.46 6.51
N GLY A 160 1.98 -12.35 6.63
CA GLY A 160 2.89 -12.33 5.50
C GLY A 160 3.07 -10.97 4.83
N VAL A 161 2.55 -9.88 5.40
CA VAL A 161 2.74 -8.53 4.86
C VAL A 161 4.20 -8.09 4.89
N GLU A 162 4.55 -7.16 3.99
CA GLU A 162 5.90 -6.60 3.86
C GLU A 162 5.89 -5.09 4.04
N THR A 163 7.06 -4.51 4.28
CA THR A 163 7.25 -3.07 4.23
C THR A 163 6.79 -2.52 2.88
N GLY A 164 5.99 -1.45 2.90
CA GLY A 164 5.36 -0.88 1.72
C GLY A 164 4.01 -1.50 1.36
N SER A 165 3.57 -2.56 2.05
CA SER A 165 2.21 -3.09 1.91
C SER A 165 1.18 -2.02 2.25
N ARG A 166 0.10 -1.95 1.46
CA ARG A 166 -0.91 -0.90 1.56
C ARG A 166 -2.29 -1.52 1.81
N LEU A 167 -2.94 -1.08 2.89
CA LEU A 167 -4.30 -1.45 3.24
C LEU A 167 -5.23 -0.27 2.98
N ARG A 168 -6.36 -0.49 2.32
CA ARG A 168 -7.37 0.52 2.03
C ARG A 168 -8.61 0.28 2.89
N LEU A 169 -8.96 1.26 3.68
CA LEU A 169 -10.18 1.30 4.48
C LEU A 169 -11.15 2.27 3.83
N ARG A 170 -12.18 1.72 3.18
CA ARG A 170 -13.15 2.51 2.42
C ARG A 170 -13.99 3.40 3.33
N GLY A 171 -14.15 4.68 2.94
CA GLY A 171 -14.95 5.66 3.64
C GLY A 171 -14.36 6.14 4.97
N GLU A 172 -13.12 5.76 5.30
CA GLU A 172 -12.44 6.21 6.51
C GLU A 172 -11.54 7.44 6.29
N GLY A 173 -11.57 8.04 5.11
CA GLY A 173 -10.97 9.34 4.81
C GLY A 173 -11.78 10.50 5.35
N GLU A 174 -11.53 11.71 4.86
CA GLU A 174 -12.29 12.91 5.22
C GLU A 174 -13.71 12.88 4.66
N ALA A 175 -14.61 13.59 5.30
CA ALA A 175 -15.96 13.78 4.81
C ALA A 175 -15.96 14.57 3.49
N GLY A 176 -16.84 14.17 2.55
CA GLY A 176 -17.07 14.92 1.33
C GLY A 176 -17.75 16.28 1.57
N ASP A 177 -17.77 17.09 0.52
CA ASP A 177 -18.46 18.38 0.54
C ASP A 177 -19.87 18.24 -0.02
N HIS A 178 -20.78 19.02 0.52
CA HIS A 178 -22.20 19.11 0.05
C HIS A 178 -22.90 17.76 -0.07
N GLY A 179 -22.66 16.84 0.89
CA GLY A 179 -23.23 15.49 0.87
C GLY A 179 -22.53 14.50 -0.03
N GLY A 180 -21.30 14.80 -0.45
CA GLY A 180 -20.44 13.86 -1.17
C GLY A 180 -19.97 12.72 -0.27
N PRO A 181 -19.55 11.58 -0.85
CA PRO A 181 -19.03 10.45 -0.09
C PRO A 181 -17.71 10.82 0.61
N SER A 182 -17.43 10.15 1.72
CA SER A 182 -16.11 10.26 2.35
C SER A 182 -15.02 9.67 1.44
N GLY A 183 -13.81 10.18 1.57
CA GLY A 183 -12.61 9.57 1.01
C GLY A 183 -12.26 8.27 1.74
N ASP A 184 -11.13 7.69 1.39
CA ASP A 184 -10.61 6.45 1.96
C ASP A 184 -9.39 6.71 2.84
N LEU A 185 -9.11 5.78 3.75
CA LEU A 185 -7.87 5.77 4.51
C LEU A 185 -6.93 4.71 3.94
N TYR A 186 -5.74 5.12 3.54
CA TYR A 186 -4.67 4.25 3.12
C TYR A 186 -3.65 4.09 4.24
N VAL A 187 -3.53 2.89 4.76
CA VAL A 187 -2.53 2.53 5.77
C VAL A 187 -1.34 1.90 5.08
N PHE A 188 -0.17 2.52 5.21
CA PHE A 188 1.10 2.01 4.71
C PHE A 188 1.84 1.32 5.86
N LEU A 189 2.19 0.06 5.65
CA LEU A 189 2.89 -0.73 6.66
C LEU A 189 4.40 -0.55 6.52
N ASN A 190 5.05 -0.32 7.65
CA ASN A 190 6.50 -0.29 7.78
C ASN A 190 6.90 -1.35 8.81
N VAL A 191 7.48 -2.45 8.34
CA VAL A 191 7.91 -3.57 9.20
C VAL A 191 9.27 -3.25 9.77
N GLU A 192 9.39 -3.29 11.09
CA GLU A 192 10.66 -3.10 11.79
C GLU A 192 11.58 -4.31 11.56
N GLU A 193 12.88 -4.03 11.46
CA GLU A 193 13.88 -5.08 11.39
C GLU A 193 13.91 -5.89 12.69
N HIS A 194 14.23 -7.17 12.59
CA HIS A 194 14.38 -8.04 13.74
C HIS A 194 15.87 -8.31 14.01
N ASP A 195 16.29 -8.25 15.25
CA ASP A 195 17.71 -8.39 15.63
C ASP A 195 18.33 -9.74 15.20
N PHE A 196 17.52 -10.76 15.09
CA PHE A 196 17.98 -12.12 14.83
C PHE A 196 17.52 -12.67 13.47
N PHE A 197 16.35 -12.32 13.00
CA PHE A 197 15.78 -12.84 11.77
C PHE A 197 15.86 -11.83 10.63
N VAL A 198 16.27 -12.29 9.46
CA VAL A 198 16.28 -11.52 8.22
C VAL A 198 15.29 -12.15 7.25
N ARG A 199 14.38 -11.36 6.71
CA ARG A 199 13.39 -11.81 5.73
C ARG A 199 14.00 -11.91 4.33
N SER A 200 13.71 -12.99 3.61
CA SER A 200 14.06 -13.18 2.20
C SER A 200 12.85 -13.75 1.43
N GLY A 201 11.99 -12.86 0.94
CA GLY A 201 10.69 -13.25 0.43
C GLY A 201 9.81 -13.83 1.54
N ASP A 202 9.35 -15.07 1.39
CA ASP A 202 8.62 -15.79 2.45
C ASP A 202 9.53 -16.64 3.35
N ASP A 203 10.81 -16.78 2.99
CA ASP A 203 11.80 -17.44 3.81
C ASP A 203 12.37 -16.50 4.90
N VAL A 204 12.85 -17.10 5.96
CA VAL A 204 13.52 -16.39 7.07
C VAL A 204 14.92 -16.92 7.22
N ILE A 205 15.90 -16.03 7.27
CA ILE A 205 17.31 -16.35 7.42
C ILE A 205 17.75 -15.95 8.83
N CYS A 206 18.51 -16.82 9.50
CA CYS A 206 19.20 -16.48 10.74
C CYS A 206 20.59 -17.11 10.79
N GLN A 207 21.49 -16.49 11.55
CA GLN A 207 22.81 -17.02 11.80
C GLN A 207 22.91 -17.59 13.22
N ILE A 208 23.44 -18.80 13.33
CA ILE A 208 23.64 -19.48 14.63
C ILE A 208 25.12 -19.73 14.83
N PRO A 209 25.71 -19.14 15.89
CA PRO A 209 27.06 -19.45 16.27
C PRO A 209 27.13 -20.84 16.92
N ILE A 210 28.09 -21.64 16.50
CA ILE A 210 28.40 -22.93 17.12
C ILE A 210 29.89 -22.98 17.50
N SER A 211 30.23 -23.76 18.53
CA SER A 211 31.62 -23.93 18.89
C SER A 211 32.35 -24.79 17.86
N PHE A 212 33.66 -24.63 17.77
CA PHE A 212 34.55 -25.49 16.99
C PHE A 212 34.34 -26.99 17.30
N THR A 213 34.16 -27.33 18.57
CA THR A 213 33.94 -28.73 18.98
C THR A 213 32.61 -29.28 18.53
N GLN A 214 31.54 -28.46 18.56
CA GLN A 214 30.21 -28.81 18.02
C GLN A 214 30.24 -29.00 16.51
N ALA A 215 31.00 -28.16 15.81
CA ALA A 215 31.18 -28.28 14.37
C ALA A 215 31.94 -29.56 13.99
N ALA A 216 33.02 -29.91 14.73
CA ALA A 216 33.85 -31.06 14.46
C ALA A 216 33.16 -32.39 14.79
N LEU A 217 32.54 -32.47 15.95
CA LEU A 217 31.95 -33.71 16.47
C LEU A 217 30.48 -33.91 16.11
N GLY A 218 29.83 -32.86 15.62
CA GLY A 218 28.39 -32.81 15.45
C GLY A 218 27.67 -32.52 16.78
N ALA A 219 26.48 -31.96 16.69
CA ALA A 219 25.68 -31.60 17.85
C ALA A 219 24.18 -31.61 17.52
N THR A 220 23.37 -31.63 18.56
CA THR A 220 21.94 -31.29 18.43
C THR A 220 21.70 -30.01 19.20
N LEU A 221 21.21 -28.98 18.50
CA LEU A 221 21.01 -27.66 19.06
C LEU A 221 19.53 -27.33 19.08
N GLU A 222 19.09 -26.54 20.04
CA GLU A 222 17.80 -25.89 20.03
C GLU A 222 17.95 -24.53 19.35
N VAL A 223 17.28 -24.35 18.24
CA VAL A 223 17.34 -23.15 17.43
C VAL A 223 16.01 -22.39 17.52
N PRO A 224 16.03 -21.06 17.68
CA PRO A 224 14.82 -20.28 17.69
C PRO A 224 14.18 -20.29 16.30
N THR A 225 12.86 -20.39 16.27
CA THR A 225 12.07 -20.12 15.06
C THR A 225 11.15 -18.95 15.33
N LEU A 226 10.32 -18.58 14.35
CA LEU A 226 9.33 -17.49 14.52
C LEU A 226 8.28 -17.81 15.60
N GLU A 227 8.06 -19.08 15.92
CA GLU A 227 7.06 -19.52 16.92
C GLU A 227 7.75 -20.10 18.15
N GLU A 228 8.34 -21.28 18.00
CA GLU A 228 8.94 -22.05 19.10
C GLU A 228 10.34 -22.49 18.71
N LYS A 229 11.10 -22.99 19.71
CA LYS A 229 12.40 -23.56 19.46
C LYS A 229 12.29 -24.94 18.82
N GLU A 230 13.14 -25.20 17.83
CA GLU A 230 13.21 -26.48 17.12
C GLU A 230 14.59 -27.13 17.30
N LYS A 231 14.62 -28.45 17.29
CA LYS A 231 15.89 -29.21 17.39
C LYS A 231 16.52 -29.35 16.02
N LEU A 232 17.70 -28.79 15.85
CA LEU A 232 18.52 -28.90 14.65
C LEU A 232 19.70 -29.85 14.90
N LYS A 233 19.84 -30.89 14.08
CA LYS A 233 20.98 -31.80 14.11
C LYS A 233 22.09 -31.27 13.22
N ILE A 234 23.22 -30.95 13.80
CA ILE A 234 24.45 -30.52 13.12
C ILE A 234 25.30 -31.73 12.82
N PRO A 235 25.59 -32.05 11.55
CA PRO A 235 26.50 -33.16 11.20
C PRO A 235 27.95 -32.90 11.64
N LYS A 236 28.72 -33.95 11.77
CA LYS A 236 30.18 -33.86 12.00
C LYS A 236 30.86 -33.20 10.80
N GLY A 237 31.82 -32.33 11.08
CA GLY A 237 32.58 -31.64 10.04
C GLY A 237 31.87 -30.48 9.41
N THR A 238 30.81 -29.94 10.05
CA THR A 238 30.10 -28.74 9.58
C THR A 238 31.04 -27.55 9.56
N GLN A 239 30.96 -26.76 8.46
CA GLN A 239 31.81 -25.58 8.26
C GLN A 239 30.98 -24.28 8.39
N THR A 240 31.67 -23.16 8.63
CA THR A 240 31.07 -21.83 8.55
C THR A 240 30.46 -21.62 7.16
N GLY A 241 29.26 -21.04 7.11
CA GLY A 241 28.50 -20.83 5.87
C GLY A 241 27.64 -22.00 5.44
N ASN A 242 27.73 -23.17 6.12
CA ASN A 242 26.79 -24.25 5.85
C ASN A 242 25.38 -23.82 6.22
N LYS A 243 24.42 -24.13 5.33
CA LYS A 243 23.00 -23.74 5.47
C LYS A 243 22.13 -24.97 5.74
N PHE A 244 21.31 -24.86 6.76
CA PHE A 244 20.31 -25.87 7.12
C PHE A 244 18.93 -25.28 6.92
N ARG A 245 18.01 -26.10 6.41
CA ARG A 245 16.64 -25.67 6.10
C ARG A 245 15.65 -26.36 7.02
N LEU A 246 14.87 -25.57 7.74
CA LEU A 246 13.69 -26.03 8.48
C LEU A 246 12.45 -25.74 7.62
N LYS A 247 11.86 -26.78 7.07
CA LYS A 247 10.71 -26.66 6.15
C LYS A 247 9.49 -26.14 6.88
N GLY A 248 8.79 -25.16 6.23
CA GLY A 248 7.55 -24.59 6.74
C GLY A 248 7.69 -23.75 8.01
N LYS A 249 8.91 -23.33 8.38
CA LYS A 249 9.18 -22.47 9.55
C LYS A 249 9.44 -21.01 9.19
N GLY A 250 9.16 -20.64 7.95
CA GLY A 250 9.20 -19.27 7.45
C GLY A 250 7.89 -18.52 7.65
N ILE A 251 7.73 -17.44 6.88
CA ILE A 251 6.58 -16.54 6.92
C ILE A 251 5.43 -17.18 6.12
N PRO A 252 4.19 -17.10 6.61
CA PRO A 252 3.02 -17.51 5.85
C PRO A 252 2.88 -16.74 4.53
N HIS A 253 2.49 -17.41 3.47
CA HIS A 253 2.23 -16.76 2.20
C HIS A 253 1.06 -15.76 2.32
N LEU A 254 1.25 -14.54 1.87
CA LEU A 254 0.20 -13.50 1.88
C LEU A 254 -1.01 -13.92 1.01
N ARG A 255 -0.77 -14.70 -0.06
CA ARG A 255 -1.81 -15.23 -0.95
C ARG A 255 -1.60 -16.74 -1.12
N GLY A 256 -2.63 -17.50 -0.80
CA GLY A 256 -2.57 -18.96 -0.91
C GLY A 256 -2.38 -19.66 0.45
N TYR A 257 -1.93 -20.90 0.39
CA TYR A 257 -1.70 -21.76 1.55
C TYR A 257 -0.20 -22.06 1.69
N GLY A 258 0.22 -22.33 2.91
CA GLY A 258 1.58 -22.72 3.21
C GLY A 258 2.42 -21.55 3.75
N ARG A 259 3.70 -21.85 3.94
CA ARG A 259 4.70 -20.97 4.55
C ARG A 259 6.02 -21.18 3.82
N GLY A 260 6.88 -20.18 3.86
CA GLY A 260 8.29 -20.32 3.52
C GLY A 260 9.05 -21.17 4.51
N ASP A 261 10.33 -21.28 4.34
CA ASP A 261 11.24 -22.07 5.16
C ASP A 261 12.12 -21.16 6.03
N GLN A 262 12.66 -21.71 7.10
CA GLN A 262 13.73 -21.03 7.83
C GLN A 262 15.08 -21.58 7.38
N ILE A 263 15.97 -20.69 6.97
CA ILE A 263 17.34 -20.99 6.56
C ILE A 263 18.28 -20.58 7.68
N ILE A 264 18.97 -21.55 8.23
CA ILE A 264 19.92 -21.36 9.32
C ILE A 264 21.33 -21.45 8.75
N GLU A 265 22.06 -20.36 8.80
CA GLU A 265 23.46 -20.28 8.42
C GLU A 265 24.35 -20.48 9.65
N ILE A 266 25.25 -21.44 9.59
CA ILE A 266 26.14 -21.74 10.69
C ILE A 266 27.36 -20.84 10.66
N PHE A 267 27.70 -20.30 11.82
CA PHE A 267 28.94 -19.56 12.05
C PHE A 267 29.77 -20.26 13.11
N VAL A 268 30.93 -20.84 12.74
CA VAL A 268 31.81 -21.55 13.69
C VAL A 268 32.67 -20.53 14.41
N GLN A 269 32.52 -20.50 15.73
CA GLN A 269 33.29 -19.61 16.60
C GLN A 269 34.54 -20.32 17.16
N THR A 270 35.68 -19.68 17.01
CA THR A 270 36.91 -20.08 17.67
C THR A 270 36.91 -19.56 19.10
N PRO A 271 37.18 -20.37 20.10
CA PRO A 271 37.23 -19.94 21.48
C PRO A 271 38.38 -18.96 21.73
N VAL A 272 38.09 -17.83 22.40
CA VAL A 272 39.06 -16.74 22.62
C VAL A 272 39.65 -16.73 24.01
N ASN A 273 39.01 -17.33 25.03
CA ASN A 273 39.44 -17.33 26.42
C ASN A 273 39.68 -18.76 26.89
N LEU A 274 40.82 -19.34 26.49
CA LEU A 274 41.17 -20.72 26.86
C LEU A 274 41.80 -20.78 28.25
N ASN A 275 41.40 -21.78 29.04
CA ASN A 275 42.14 -22.13 30.24
C ASN A 275 43.32 -23.03 29.87
N LYS A 276 44.29 -23.21 30.82
CA LYS A 276 45.52 -24.01 30.59
C LYS A 276 45.21 -25.42 30.10
N LYS A 277 44.18 -26.06 30.61
CA LYS A 277 43.80 -27.43 30.23
C LYS A 277 43.26 -27.48 28.79
N GLN A 278 42.49 -26.47 28.37
CA GLN A 278 41.97 -26.36 27.00
C GLN A 278 43.10 -26.11 26.00
N GLU A 279 44.06 -25.27 26.35
CA GLU A 279 45.25 -25.05 25.52
C GLU A 279 46.08 -26.33 25.33
N GLU A 280 46.31 -27.09 26.41
CA GLU A 280 47.00 -28.36 26.35
C GLU A 280 46.32 -29.36 25.41
N LEU A 281 44.98 -29.50 25.53
CA LEU A 281 44.20 -30.39 24.67
C LEU A 281 44.22 -29.97 23.21
N LEU A 282 44.15 -28.68 22.91
CA LEU A 282 44.25 -28.19 21.53
C LEU A 282 45.66 -28.41 20.96
N LYS A 283 46.73 -28.23 21.73
CA LYS A 283 48.10 -28.52 21.29
C LYS A 283 48.32 -30.03 21.04
N GLU A 284 47.71 -30.87 21.84
CA GLU A 284 47.72 -32.33 21.63
C GLU A 284 46.96 -32.71 20.35
N PHE A 285 45.78 -32.15 20.16
CA PHE A 285 45.00 -32.33 18.92
C PHE A 285 45.78 -31.90 17.68
N GLU A 286 46.46 -30.77 17.72
CA GLU A 286 47.29 -30.27 16.61
C GLU A 286 48.42 -31.26 16.26
N LYS A 287 49.13 -31.80 17.25
CA LYS A 287 50.20 -32.81 17.06
C LYS A 287 49.67 -34.05 16.35
N ILE A 288 48.53 -34.59 16.80
CA ILE A 288 47.89 -35.76 16.18
C ILE A 288 47.46 -35.44 14.73
N ALA A 289 46.88 -34.26 14.47
CA ALA A 289 46.44 -33.87 13.15
C ALA A 289 47.61 -33.69 12.15
N GLN A 290 48.78 -33.24 12.61
CA GLN A 290 49.97 -33.13 11.78
C GLN A 290 50.52 -34.51 11.39
N THR A 291 50.53 -35.46 12.32
CA THR A 291 50.98 -36.84 12.07
C THR A 291 50.10 -37.57 11.03
N SER A 292 48.79 -37.27 11.03
CA SER A 292 47.83 -37.87 10.08
C SER A 292 47.90 -37.29 8.66
N ARG A 293 48.55 -36.14 8.44
CA ARG A 293 48.74 -35.51 7.11
C ARG A 293 50.04 -35.99 6.41
N THR A 294 50.94 -36.60 7.12
CA THR A 294 52.24 -37.07 6.63
C THR A 294 52.27 -38.58 6.31
N SER A 295 51.17 -39.29 6.57
CA SER A 295 50.91 -40.68 6.15
C SER A 295 49.94 -40.74 4.98
#